data_f86dac6c60b35ef7f7055cae7edc8d49
#
_entry.id   f86dac6c60b35ef7f7055cae7edc8d49
#
_cell.length_a   1.000
_cell.length_b   1.000
_cell.length_c   1.000
_cell.angle_alpha   90.00
_cell.angle_beta   90.00
_cell.angle_gamma   90.00
#
_symmetry.space_group_name_H-M   'P 1'
#
loop_
_entity.id
_entity.type
_entity.pdbx_description
1 polymer ?
#
loop_
_entity_poly.entity_id
_entity_poly.type
_entity_poly.pdbx_seq_one_letter_code
_entity_poly.pdbx_strand_id
1 'polypeptide(L)'
;MPNNAEKFLDAYREYETVLRAKGLDYKTVEDGADDITQNRMRINRQMRNYLTHQHDAGFLAISDKQISYLKKSTTELKQSMDILKKHIKSTKVAGCTRHDLLEDVLAKMMKLKVFALPLYGDDGIEGILTWIDVTKVHLAAKRPKTAKIGDMKVSKIEPVTMRPDALMAAVFDSGANIVCCTDTGESDGKFLGAWFSPNA
;
A
#
# COMPACT_ATOMS: atom_id res chain seq x y z
N MET A 1 -12.35 13.87 -29.53
CA MET A 1 -11.95 13.34 -28.22
C MET A 1 -13.14 12.60 -27.64
N PRO A 2 -12.98 11.42 -26.99
CA PRO A 2 -14.09 10.73 -26.37
C PRO A 2 -14.73 11.63 -25.30
N ASN A 3 -16.05 11.65 -25.26
CA ASN A 3 -16.80 12.41 -24.24
C ASN A 3 -16.71 11.73 -22.88
N ASN A 4 -17.14 12.39 -21.81
CA ASN A 4 -17.05 11.82 -20.47
C ASN A 4 -17.90 10.56 -20.27
N ALA A 5 -18.98 10.40 -21.06
CA ALA A 5 -19.81 9.19 -21.02
C ALA A 5 -19.06 7.98 -21.57
N GLU A 6 -18.35 8.13 -22.69
CA GLU A 6 -17.52 7.07 -23.26
C GLU A 6 -16.37 6.68 -22.30
N LYS A 7 -15.65 7.68 -21.77
CA LYS A 7 -14.57 7.44 -20.77
C LYS A 7 -15.08 6.73 -19.51
N PHE A 8 -16.27 7.07 -19.06
CA PHE A 8 -16.89 6.42 -17.90
C PHE A 8 -17.25 4.96 -18.21
N LEU A 9 -17.90 4.70 -19.35
CA LEU A 9 -18.26 3.34 -19.76
C LEU A 9 -17.02 2.46 -19.93
N ASP A 10 -15.93 2.98 -20.48
CA ASP A 10 -14.68 2.23 -20.62
C ASP A 10 -14.07 1.92 -19.25
N ALA A 11 -14.02 2.89 -18.34
CA ALA A 11 -13.53 2.69 -16.98
C ALA A 11 -14.41 1.68 -16.19
N TYR A 12 -15.72 1.72 -16.39
CA TYR A 12 -16.65 0.80 -15.77
C TYR A 12 -16.49 -0.64 -16.29
N ARG A 13 -16.35 -0.81 -17.60
CA ARG A 13 -16.09 -2.12 -18.24
C ARG A 13 -14.77 -2.73 -17.76
N GLU A 14 -13.73 -1.89 -17.65
CA GLU A 14 -12.43 -2.34 -17.13
C GLU A 14 -12.55 -2.82 -15.69
N TYR A 15 -13.27 -2.09 -14.83
CA TYR A 15 -13.53 -2.50 -13.46
C TYR A 15 -14.30 -3.83 -13.38
N GLU A 16 -15.39 -3.98 -14.14
CA GLU A 16 -16.14 -5.26 -14.21
C GLU A 16 -15.26 -6.43 -14.70
N THR A 17 -14.37 -6.17 -15.66
CA THR A 17 -13.46 -7.20 -16.17
C THR A 17 -12.51 -7.70 -15.10
N VAL A 18 -11.96 -6.79 -14.29
CA VAL A 18 -11.08 -7.15 -13.17
C VAL A 18 -11.86 -7.88 -12.06
N LEU A 19 -13.08 -7.47 -11.75
CA LEU A 19 -13.94 -8.20 -10.80
C LEU A 19 -14.19 -9.64 -11.25
N ARG A 20 -14.57 -9.85 -12.52
CA ARG A 20 -14.81 -11.20 -13.08
C ARG A 20 -13.55 -12.06 -13.04
N ALA A 21 -12.37 -11.49 -13.28
CA ALA A 21 -11.11 -12.21 -13.16
C ALA A 21 -10.83 -12.68 -11.72
N LYS A 22 -11.47 -12.07 -10.72
CA LYS A 22 -11.46 -12.50 -9.31
C LYS A 22 -12.59 -13.47 -8.94
N GLY A 23 -13.45 -13.84 -9.90
CA GLY A 23 -14.66 -14.61 -9.59
C GLY A 23 -15.73 -13.82 -8.83
N LEU A 24 -15.64 -12.50 -8.85
CA LEU A 24 -16.59 -11.59 -8.20
C LEU A 24 -17.50 -10.93 -9.24
N ASP A 25 -18.74 -10.64 -8.84
CA ASP A 25 -19.62 -9.77 -9.60
C ASP A 25 -19.78 -8.41 -8.89
N TYR A 26 -20.20 -7.41 -9.68
CA TYR A 26 -20.32 -6.04 -9.18
C TYR A 26 -21.33 -5.93 -8.02
N LYS A 27 -22.43 -6.67 -8.07
CA LYS A 27 -23.48 -6.63 -7.07
C LYS A 27 -23.02 -7.20 -5.73
N THR A 28 -22.32 -8.33 -5.75
CA THR A 28 -21.74 -8.95 -4.55
C THR A 28 -20.78 -7.98 -3.84
N VAL A 29 -19.92 -7.29 -4.61
CA VAL A 29 -18.99 -6.31 -4.03
C VAL A 29 -19.71 -5.06 -3.53
N GLU A 30 -20.74 -4.59 -4.25
CA GLU A 30 -21.61 -3.49 -3.81
C GLU A 30 -22.28 -3.81 -2.47
N ASP A 31 -22.86 -4.99 -2.32
CA ASP A 31 -23.60 -5.39 -1.12
C ASP A 31 -22.68 -5.64 0.10
N GLY A 32 -21.43 -5.99 -0.12
CA GLY A 32 -20.42 -6.20 0.94
C GLY A 32 -19.63 -4.95 1.35
N ALA A 33 -19.84 -3.82 0.67
CA ALA A 33 -19.11 -2.60 0.93
C ALA A 33 -19.71 -1.77 2.08
N ASP A 34 -18.91 -0.86 2.67
CA ASP A 34 -19.41 0.14 3.61
C ASP A 34 -20.43 1.09 2.94
N ASP A 35 -21.29 1.74 3.72
CA ASP A 35 -22.41 2.56 3.23
C ASP A 35 -22.01 3.61 2.19
N ILE A 36 -20.83 4.25 2.36
CA ILE A 36 -20.36 5.30 1.45
C ILE A 36 -19.95 4.68 0.13
N THR A 37 -19.17 3.61 0.18
CA THR A 37 -18.69 2.87 -1.00
C THR A 37 -19.86 2.21 -1.72
N GLN A 38 -20.78 1.57 -0.99
CA GLN A 38 -21.99 0.97 -1.53
C GLN A 38 -22.84 1.99 -2.31
N ASN A 39 -23.07 3.16 -1.73
CA ASN A 39 -23.82 4.22 -2.41
C ASN A 39 -23.13 4.70 -3.69
N ARG A 40 -21.81 4.86 -3.68
CA ARG A 40 -21.02 5.22 -4.87
C ARG A 40 -21.10 4.15 -5.95
N MET A 41 -20.97 2.88 -5.57
CA MET A 41 -21.07 1.76 -6.50
C MET A 41 -22.48 1.68 -7.11
N ARG A 42 -23.53 1.84 -6.31
CA ARG A 42 -24.92 1.87 -6.77
C ARG A 42 -25.16 2.97 -7.80
N ILE A 43 -24.66 4.20 -7.52
CA ILE A 43 -24.75 5.32 -8.46
C ILE A 43 -24.04 4.99 -9.77
N ASN A 44 -22.82 4.48 -9.71
CA ASN A 44 -22.05 4.11 -10.91
C ASN A 44 -22.77 3.04 -11.74
N ARG A 45 -23.39 2.04 -11.11
CA ARG A 45 -24.18 1.00 -11.78
C ARG A 45 -25.43 1.59 -12.46
N GLN A 46 -26.14 2.49 -11.78
CA GLN A 46 -27.29 3.16 -12.35
C GLN A 46 -26.91 4.04 -13.55
N MET A 47 -25.81 4.79 -13.44
CA MET A 47 -25.28 5.61 -14.55
C MET A 47 -24.88 4.75 -15.75
N ARG A 48 -24.19 3.64 -15.53
CA ARG A 48 -23.83 2.70 -16.60
C ARG A 48 -25.08 2.17 -17.30
N ASN A 49 -26.10 1.73 -16.53
CA ASN A 49 -27.34 1.21 -17.09
C ASN A 49 -28.06 2.29 -17.91
N TYR A 50 -28.13 3.51 -17.42
CA TYR A 50 -28.72 4.61 -18.14
C TYR A 50 -28.00 4.87 -19.48
N LEU A 51 -26.66 4.98 -19.47
CA LEU A 51 -25.85 5.24 -20.66
C LEU A 51 -25.88 4.10 -21.68
N THR A 52 -26.12 2.86 -21.26
CA THR A 52 -26.20 1.70 -22.17
C THR A 52 -27.56 1.49 -22.80
N HIS A 53 -28.62 1.91 -22.13
CA HIS A 53 -30.00 1.60 -22.54
C HIS A 53 -30.81 2.81 -23.02
N GLN A 54 -30.32 4.02 -22.78
CA GLN A 54 -31.01 5.24 -23.25
C GLN A 54 -30.13 5.96 -24.27
N HIS A 55 -30.67 6.15 -25.46
CA HIS A 55 -29.96 6.78 -26.60
C HIS A 55 -29.72 8.29 -26.41
N ASP A 56 -30.34 8.92 -25.42
CA ASP A 56 -30.17 10.35 -25.12
C ASP A 56 -29.37 10.56 -23.84
N ALA A 57 -28.03 10.46 -23.98
CA ALA A 57 -27.08 10.69 -22.90
C ALA A 57 -26.93 12.19 -22.54
N GLY A 58 -27.65 13.09 -23.20
CA GLY A 58 -27.49 14.55 -23.04
C GLY A 58 -27.86 15.09 -21.65
N PHE A 59 -28.63 14.33 -20.87
CA PHE A 59 -29.06 14.74 -19.53
C PHE A 59 -28.14 14.28 -18.38
N LEU A 60 -27.11 13.47 -18.66
CA LEU A 60 -26.20 12.96 -17.62
C LEU A 60 -24.84 13.67 -17.70
N ALA A 61 -24.58 14.54 -16.71
CA ALA A 61 -23.27 15.15 -16.52
C ALA A 61 -22.36 14.21 -15.72
N ILE A 62 -21.46 13.51 -16.40
CA ILE A 62 -20.45 12.66 -15.76
C ILE A 62 -19.23 13.50 -15.40
N SER A 63 -18.91 13.53 -14.13
CA SER A 63 -17.74 14.26 -13.64
C SER A 63 -16.44 13.48 -13.81
N ASP A 64 -15.32 14.18 -14.02
CA ASP A 64 -13.98 13.57 -14.03
C ASP A 64 -13.65 12.86 -12.70
N LYS A 65 -14.25 13.29 -11.57
CA LYS A 65 -14.10 12.64 -10.28
C LYS A 65 -14.67 11.20 -10.27
N GLN A 66 -15.80 10.98 -10.96
CA GLN A 66 -16.39 9.62 -11.04
C GLN A 66 -15.55 8.69 -11.90
N ILE A 67 -15.03 9.19 -13.02
CA ILE A 67 -14.11 8.43 -13.88
C ILE A 67 -12.82 8.11 -13.12
N SER A 68 -12.26 9.09 -12.43
CA SER A 68 -11.04 8.92 -11.62
C SER A 68 -11.25 7.92 -10.48
N TYR A 69 -12.41 7.93 -9.82
CA TYR A 69 -12.76 6.96 -8.80
C TYR A 69 -12.76 5.52 -9.35
N LEU A 70 -13.43 5.27 -10.48
CA LEU A 70 -13.46 3.93 -11.11
C LEU A 70 -12.05 3.46 -11.50
N LYS A 71 -11.25 4.34 -12.11
CA LYS A 71 -9.86 4.02 -12.48
C LYS A 71 -8.99 3.69 -11.26
N LYS A 72 -9.15 4.46 -10.18
CA LYS A 72 -8.43 4.21 -8.93
C LYS A 72 -8.85 2.86 -8.33
N SER A 73 -10.15 2.60 -8.20
CA SER A 73 -10.68 1.32 -7.70
C SER A 73 -10.22 0.14 -8.56
N THR A 74 -10.18 0.28 -9.89
CA THR A 74 -9.64 -0.73 -10.80
C THR A 74 -8.16 -1.01 -10.52
N THR A 75 -7.37 0.03 -10.30
CA THR A 75 -5.93 -0.09 -10.02
C THR A 75 -5.70 -0.79 -8.68
N GLU A 76 -6.42 -0.39 -7.63
CA GLU A 76 -6.36 -1.01 -6.30
C GLU A 76 -6.75 -2.48 -6.36
N LEU A 77 -7.82 -2.80 -7.11
CA LEU A 77 -8.28 -4.17 -7.30
C LEU A 77 -7.25 -5.02 -8.05
N LYS A 78 -6.60 -4.50 -9.09
CA LYS A 78 -5.49 -5.17 -9.79
C LYS A 78 -4.31 -5.41 -8.86
N GLN A 79 -3.91 -4.39 -8.08
CA GLN A 79 -2.80 -4.51 -7.14
C GLN A 79 -3.07 -5.55 -6.06
N SER A 80 -4.30 -5.65 -5.56
CA SER A 80 -4.67 -6.65 -4.55
C SER A 80 -4.55 -8.11 -5.04
N MET A 81 -4.51 -8.33 -6.36
CA MET A 81 -4.27 -9.66 -6.97
C MET A 81 -2.79 -9.99 -7.09
N ASP A 82 -1.92 -9.01 -6.97
CA ASP A 82 -0.48 -9.23 -7.03
C ASP A 82 0.06 -9.84 -5.73
N ILE A 83 1.23 -10.45 -5.85
CA ILE A 83 1.96 -10.96 -4.69
C ILE A 83 2.90 -9.89 -4.11
N LEU A 84 3.08 -9.93 -2.81
CA LEU A 84 3.91 -8.99 -2.04
C LEU A 84 5.31 -8.81 -2.64
N LYS A 85 5.94 -9.89 -3.10
CA LYS A 85 7.30 -9.87 -3.69
C LYS A 85 7.48 -8.85 -4.81
N LYS A 86 6.43 -8.55 -5.58
CA LYS A 86 6.51 -7.56 -6.68
C LYS A 86 6.54 -6.11 -6.19
N HIS A 87 6.10 -5.87 -4.96
CA HIS A 87 5.86 -4.53 -4.41
C HIS A 87 6.83 -4.14 -3.30
N ILE A 88 7.67 -5.07 -2.82
CA ILE A 88 8.65 -4.76 -1.77
C ILE A 88 9.85 -3.97 -2.32
N LYS A 89 10.39 -3.11 -1.47
CA LYS A 89 11.73 -2.55 -1.62
C LYS A 89 12.73 -3.55 -1.03
N SER A 90 13.86 -3.75 -1.72
CA SER A 90 14.91 -4.67 -1.25
C SER A 90 15.46 -4.29 0.13
N THR A 91 16.10 -5.24 0.82
CA THR A 91 16.71 -5.07 2.15
C THR A 91 17.62 -3.84 2.23
N LYS A 92 18.49 -3.62 1.23
CA LYS A 92 19.41 -2.46 1.20
C LYS A 92 18.67 -1.11 1.19
N VAL A 93 17.47 -1.07 0.62
CA VAL A 93 16.67 0.15 0.48
C VAL A 93 15.70 0.28 1.66
N ALA A 94 15.03 -0.80 2.04
CA ALA A 94 13.87 -0.77 2.93
C ALA A 94 14.19 -1.07 4.40
N GLY A 95 15.43 -1.39 4.74
CA GLY A 95 15.79 -1.76 6.11
C GLY A 95 17.08 -1.09 6.59
N CYS A 96 17.37 -1.25 7.87
CA CYS A 96 18.60 -0.86 8.52
C CYS A 96 19.10 -1.97 9.45
N THR A 97 20.37 -1.94 9.78
CA THR A 97 21.03 -2.85 10.71
C THR A 97 21.62 -2.07 11.90
N ARG A 98 22.02 -2.79 12.96
CA ARG A 98 22.68 -2.17 14.12
C ARG A 98 24.02 -1.51 13.77
N HIS A 99 24.63 -1.89 12.65
CA HIS A 99 25.93 -1.36 12.20
C HIS A 99 25.79 -0.07 11.37
N ASP A 100 24.56 0.23 10.88
CA ASP A 100 24.33 1.42 10.06
C ASP A 100 24.53 2.70 10.89
N LEU A 101 25.07 3.74 10.24
CA LEU A 101 25.18 5.05 10.85
C LEU A 101 23.81 5.74 10.92
N LEU A 102 23.60 6.46 12.00
CA LEU A 102 22.37 7.22 12.24
C LEU A 102 22.04 8.16 11.08
N GLU A 103 23.06 8.86 10.57
CA GLU A 103 22.92 9.82 9.46
C GLU A 103 22.47 9.15 8.16
N ASP A 104 23.00 7.95 7.87
CA ASP A 104 22.64 7.18 6.68
C ASP A 104 21.19 6.66 6.77
N VAL A 105 20.77 6.27 7.96
CA VAL A 105 19.40 5.81 8.20
C VAL A 105 18.40 6.97 8.06
N LEU A 106 18.74 8.16 8.60
CA LEU A 106 17.94 9.37 8.39
C LEU A 106 17.81 9.73 6.90
N ALA A 107 18.93 9.73 6.17
CA ALA A 107 18.95 10.00 4.74
C ALA A 107 18.08 8.97 3.97
N LYS A 108 18.13 7.70 4.38
CA LYS A 108 17.29 6.63 3.82
C LYS A 108 15.81 6.87 4.05
N MET A 109 15.39 7.22 5.28
CA MET A 109 14.01 7.56 5.61
C MET A 109 13.50 8.75 4.78
N MET A 110 14.30 9.80 4.66
CA MET A 110 13.95 10.98 3.86
C MET A 110 13.81 10.64 2.37
N LYS A 111 14.74 9.86 1.81
CA LYS A 111 14.68 9.45 0.40
C LYS A 111 13.45 8.59 0.09
N LEU A 112 13.07 7.72 1.00
CA LEU A 112 11.89 6.85 0.86
C LEU A 112 10.59 7.58 1.21
N LYS A 113 10.67 8.73 1.88
CA LYS A 113 9.53 9.49 2.45
C LYS A 113 8.75 8.64 3.46
N VAL A 114 9.44 7.92 4.33
CA VAL A 114 8.85 7.06 5.36
C VAL A 114 9.28 7.49 6.75
N PHE A 115 8.43 7.28 7.75
CA PHE A 115 8.69 7.63 9.15
C PHE A 115 9.25 6.49 9.98
N ALA A 116 9.44 5.32 9.39
CA ALA A 116 10.02 4.17 10.07
C ALA A 116 10.67 3.22 9.08
N LEU A 117 11.65 2.43 9.57
CA LEU A 117 12.32 1.38 8.81
C LEU A 117 12.43 0.11 9.66
N PRO A 118 12.30 -1.09 9.06
CA PRO A 118 12.64 -2.33 9.72
C PRO A 118 14.12 -2.35 10.14
N LEU A 119 14.36 -2.69 11.40
CA LEU A 119 15.68 -3.04 11.91
C LEU A 119 15.82 -4.56 11.84
N TYR A 120 16.82 -5.05 11.12
CA TYR A 120 17.05 -6.48 10.92
C TYR A 120 18.50 -6.88 11.23
N GLY A 121 18.69 -8.13 11.62
CA GLY A 121 19.96 -8.76 11.89
C GLY A 121 20.04 -10.15 11.27
N ASP A 122 20.99 -10.95 11.72
CA ASP A 122 21.20 -12.31 11.23
C ASP A 122 20.04 -13.25 11.63
N ASP A 123 19.40 -12.97 12.77
CA ASP A 123 18.28 -13.75 13.34
C ASP A 123 16.89 -13.21 12.89
N GLY A 124 16.83 -12.39 11.85
CA GLY A 124 15.59 -11.87 11.32
C GLY A 124 15.34 -10.39 11.65
N ILE A 125 14.07 -10.04 11.91
CA ILE A 125 13.65 -8.66 12.16
C ILE A 125 13.63 -8.41 13.66
N GLU A 126 14.44 -7.45 14.11
CA GLU A 126 14.57 -7.09 15.53
C GLU A 126 13.50 -6.09 16.00
N GLY A 127 12.88 -5.38 15.06
CA GLY A 127 11.84 -4.38 15.35
C GLY A 127 11.69 -3.33 14.26
N ILE A 128 10.96 -2.27 14.60
CA ILE A 128 10.75 -1.11 13.72
C ILE A 128 11.43 0.10 14.35
N LEU A 129 12.37 0.68 13.64
CA LEU A 129 13.04 1.92 14.01
C LEU A 129 12.22 3.11 13.50
N THR A 130 11.74 3.95 14.41
CA THR A 130 10.93 5.12 14.04
C THR A 130 11.77 6.38 13.87
N TRP A 131 11.27 7.35 13.10
CA TRP A 131 11.84 8.68 12.99
C TRP A 131 12.06 9.34 14.35
N ILE A 132 11.14 9.13 15.30
CA ILE A 132 11.23 9.68 16.65
C ILE A 132 12.44 9.11 17.40
N ASP A 133 12.66 7.78 17.31
CA ASP A 133 13.81 7.13 17.96
C ASP A 133 15.13 7.71 17.42
N VAL A 134 15.23 7.79 16.10
CA VAL A 134 16.42 8.32 15.42
C VAL A 134 16.68 9.79 15.77
N THR A 135 15.63 10.62 15.77
CA THR A 135 15.75 12.05 16.08
C THR A 135 16.16 12.28 17.53
N LYS A 136 15.61 11.55 18.50
CA LYS A 136 15.99 11.65 19.93
C LYS A 136 17.48 11.38 20.12
N VAL A 137 18.01 10.36 19.46
CA VAL A 137 19.44 10.00 19.58
C VAL A 137 20.31 11.01 18.85
N HIS A 138 19.89 11.46 17.66
CA HIS A 138 20.63 12.48 16.90
C HIS A 138 20.79 13.77 17.72
N LEU A 139 19.73 14.19 18.42
CA LEU A 139 19.78 15.38 19.29
C LEU A 139 20.60 15.16 20.57
N ALA A 140 20.62 13.93 21.10
CA ALA A 140 21.36 13.60 22.33
C ALA A 140 22.84 13.24 22.06
N ALA A 141 23.21 12.88 20.85
CA ALA A 141 24.55 12.42 20.54
C ALA A 141 25.58 13.55 20.50
N LYS A 142 26.66 13.39 21.24
CA LYS A 142 27.81 14.34 21.19
C LYS A 142 28.50 14.36 19.83
N ARG A 143 28.41 13.25 19.07
CA ARG A 143 28.97 13.06 17.72
C ARG A 143 27.96 12.32 16.83
N PRO A 144 26.92 12.99 16.36
CA PRO A 144 25.84 12.34 15.63
C PRO A 144 26.30 11.63 14.35
N LYS A 145 27.32 12.14 13.67
CA LYS A 145 27.88 11.55 12.44
C LYS A 145 28.51 10.17 12.62
N THR A 146 28.92 9.81 13.83
CA THR A 146 29.57 8.52 14.11
C THR A 146 28.69 7.59 14.96
N ALA A 147 27.49 8.05 15.37
CA ALA A 147 26.56 7.25 16.14
C ALA A 147 25.99 6.12 15.27
N LYS A 148 25.97 4.91 15.84
CA LYS A 148 25.40 3.72 15.19
C LYS A 148 24.02 3.40 15.75
N ILE A 149 23.20 2.72 14.97
CA ILE A 149 21.89 2.24 15.42
C ILE A 149 22.03 1.27 16.60
N GLY A 150 23.12 0.48 16.65
CA GLY A 150 23.40 -0.42 17.76
C GLY A 150 23.57 0.24 19.12
N ASP A 151 23.92 1.52 19.15
CA ASP A 151 24.06 2.31 20.37
C ASP A 151 22.70 2.85 20.89
N MET A 152 21.61 2.55 20.17
CA MET A 152 20.28 3.06 20.44
C MET A 152 19.39 2.05 21.15
N LYS A 153 18.50 2.55 21.99
CA LYS A 153 17.36 1.80 22.49
C LYS A 153 16.21 1.94 21.49
N VAL A 154 16.00 0.91 20.68
CA VAL A 154 14.93 0.90 19.67
C VAL A 154 13.59 0.58 20.33
N SER A 155 12.53 1.23 19.88
CA SER A 155 11.17 0.92 20.31
C SER A 155 10.80 -0.50 19.88
N LYS A 156 10.27 -1.31 20.82
CA LYS A 156 9.80 -2.67 20.52
C LYS A 156 8.42 -2.60 19.86
N ILE A 157 8.38 -2.18 18.62
CA ILE A 157 7.17 -2.28 17.79
C ILE A 157 7.28 -3.59 17.03
N GLU A 158 6.34 -4.51 17.28
CA GLU A 158 6.28 -5.76 16.54
C GLU A 158 5.95 -5.49 15.07
N PRO A 159 6.76 -5.97 14.13
CA PRO A 159 6.50 -5.80 12.72
C PRO A 159 5.38 -6.75 12.27
N VAL A 160 4.55 -6.30 11.35
CA VAL A 160 3.72 -7.20 10.55
C VAL A 160 4.61 -7.88 9.53
N THR A 161 4.66 -9.20 9.55
CA THR A 161 5.50 -10.01 8.66
C THR A 161 4.63 -10.85 7.73
N MET A 162 5.08 -11.05 6.50
CA MET A 162 4.39 -11.89 5.51
C MET A 162 5.39 -12.57 4.57
N ARG A 163 4.96 -13.68 3.99
CA ARG A 163 5.72 -14.40 2.95
C ARG A 163 5.74 -13.63 1.63
N PRO A 164 6.74 -13.90 0.77
CA PRO A 164 6.86 -13.25 -0.55
C PRO A 164 5.67 -13.53 -1.48
N ASP A 165 5.01 -14.67 -1.31
CA ASP A 165 3.85 -15.13 -2.09
C ASP A 165 2.50 -14.67 -1.52
N ALA A 166 2.50 -13.95 -0.39
CA ALA A 166 1.29 -13.36 0.16
C ALA A 166 0.64 -12.41 -0.85
N LEU A 167 -0.70 -12.46 -0.94
CA LEU A 167 -1.44 -11.54 -1.80
C LEU A 167 -1.43 -10.13 -1.22
N MET A 168 -1.36 -9.12 -2.08
CA MET A 168 -1.45 -7.73 -1.68
C MET A 168 -2.79 -7.40 -0.98
N ALA A 169 -3.84 -8.18 -1.23
CA ALA A 169 -5.08 -8.09 -0.46
C ALA A 169 -4.83 -8.27 1.05
N ALA A 170 -4.09 -9.32 1.45
CA ALA A 170 -3.75 -9.55 2.85
C ALA A 170 -2.89 -8.42 3.44
N VAL A 171 -2.02 -7.81 2.62
CA VAL A 171 -1.22 -6.65 3.02
C VAL A 171 -2.13 -5.46 3.35
N PHE A 172 -3.11 -5.17 2.50
CA PHE A 172 -4.07 -4.08 2.72
C PHE A 172 -4.98 -4.35 3.91
N ASP A 173 -5.46 -5.59 4.06
CA ASP A 173 -6.34 -6.02 5.17
C ASP A 173 -5.62 -5.96 6.52
N SER A 174 -4.29 -6.05 6.55
CA SER A 174 -3.50 -5.91 7.78
C SER A 174 -3.57 -4.51 8.40
N GLY A 175 -3.93 -3.50 7.60
CA GLY A 175 -3.93 -2.09 8.02
C GLY A 175 -2.55 -1.52 8.38
N ALA A 176 -1.47 -2.29 8.17
CA ALA A 176 -0.12 -1.89 8.55
C ALA A 176 0.45 -0.88 7.54
N ASN A 177 1.13 0.15 8.06
CA ASN A 177 1.87 1.09 7.22
C ASN A 177 3.18 0.51 6.66
N ILE A 178 3.70 -0.51 7.33
CA ILE A 178 4.91 -1.23 6.92
C ILE A 178 4.62 -2.72 7.07
N VAL A 179 4.86 -3.47 6.00
CA VAL A 179 4.81 -4.93 6.03
C VAL A 179 6.18 -5.46 5.64
N CYS A 180 6.79 -6.20 6.54
CA CYS A 180 8.08 -6.84 6.36
C CYS A 180 7.91 -8.15 5.62
N CYS A 181 8.67 -8.36 4.56
CA CYS A 181 8.68 -9.61 3.82
C CYS A 181 9.85 -10.47 4.30
N THR A 182 9.56 -11.66 4.80
CA THR A 182 10.56 -12.66 5.18
C THR A 182 10.31 -13.95 4.38
N ASP A 183 11.31 -14.81 4.30
CA ASP A 183 11.20 -16.08 3.55
C ASP A 183 10.20 -17.05 4.19
N THR A 184 10.06 -17.01 5.53
CA THR A 184 9.12 -17.84 6.29
C THR A 184 7.76 -17.17 6.51
N GLY A 185 7.69 -15.84 6.50
CA GLY A 185 6.53 -15.05 6.91
C GLY A 185 6.55 -14.68 8.39
N GLU A 186 7.52 -15.18 9.15
CA GLU A 186 7.71 -14.91 10.58
C GLU A 186 8.85 -13.91 10.80
N SER A 187 8.91 -13.33 11.99
CA SER A 187 9.92 -12.30 12.32
C SER A 187 11.35 -12.83 12.39
N ASP A 188 11.52 -14.12 12.68
CA ASP A 188 12.81 -14.83 12.71
C ASP A 188 13.26 -15.32 11.32
N GLY A 189 12.40 -15.16 10.30
CA GLY A 189 12.76 -15.47 8.93
C GLY A 189 13.75 -14.45 8.35
N LYS A 190 14.47 -14.88 7.30
CA LYS A 190 15.39 -14.01 6.58
C LYS A 190 14.64 -12.82 5.97
N PHE A 191 15.04 -11.61 6.33
CA PHE A 191 14.45 -10.39 5.79
C PHE A 191 14.76 -10.22 4.29
N LEU A 192 13.72 -10.14 3.47
CA LEU A 192 13.81 -10.00 2.01
C LEU A 192 13.55 -8.56 1.55
N GLY A 193 12.86 -7.78 2.35
CA GLY A 193 12.50 -6.40 2.06
C GLY A 193 11.21 -5.97 2.75
N ALA A 194 10.75 -4.77 2.45
CA ALA A 194 9.49 -4.28 3.02
C ALA A 194 8.63 -3.55 1.99
N TRP A 195 7.34 -3.63 2.20
CA TRP A 195 6.34 -2.78 1.57
C TRP A 195 6.00 -1.62 2.52
N PHE A 196 5.80 -0.45 1.94
CA PHE A 196 5.37 0.76 2.65
C PHE A 196 4.06 1.24 2.07
N SER A 197 3.12 1.59 2.93
CA SER A 197 1.87 2.22 2.51
C SER A 197 2.16 3.53 1.77
N PRO A 198 1.49 3.81 0.65
CA PRO A 198 1.60 5.10 -0.04
C PRO A 198 1.22 6.31 0.82
N ASN A 199 0.52 6.06 1.92
CA ASN A 199 0.04 7.08 2.86
C ASN A 199 0.83 7.07 4.19
N ALA A 200 1.96 6.33 4.25
CA ALA A 200 2.79 6.20 5.45
C ALA A 200 3.69 7.42 5.67
#